data_fff4a2cf2eaa6be87593860bc76612c6
#
_entry.id   fff4a2cf2eaa6be87593860bc76612c6
#
_cell.length_a   1.000
_cell.length_b   1.000
_cell.length_c   1.000
_cell.angle_alpha   90.00
_cell.angle_beta   90.00
_cell.angle_gamma   90.00
#
_symmetry.space_group_name_H-M   'P 1'
#
loop_
_entity.id
_entity.type
_entity.pdbx_description
1 polymer ?
#
loop_
_entity_poly.entity_id
_entity_poly.type
_entity_poly.pdbx_seq_one_letter_code
_entity_poly.pdbx_strand_id
1 'polypeptide(L)'
;DYTFYWFLSVYDYYMYSGDRHFVNQLYPRMQTMMDYVLGRTNKNGMVEGMTGDWVFVDWADGYLDKKGELSFEQILFCRSLETMALCAELVGDANGKQKYEKLAAALKAKLEPAFWNNEKQAFVHNCVNGQQSDAVTRYANMFSVFFQYLNEDKQQAIKQSVLLNDSILKITTPYMRFYELEALCALGEQDAVMKEMKAYWGGMLKEGATSFWEKYLSLIHI
;
A
#
# COMPACT_ATOMS: atom_id res chain seq x y z
N ASP A 1 -2.97 8.51 -1.30
CA ASP A 1 -1.68 7.89 -1.54
C ASP A 1 -0.62 8.33 -0.53
N TYR A 2 0.26 9.29 -0.78
CA TYR A 2 1.29 9.73 0.19
C TYR A 2 0.73 10.19 1.54
N THR A 3 -0.50 10.67 1.60
CA THR A 3 -1.20 10.97 2.84
C THR A 3 -1.29 9.73 3.75
N PHE A 4 -1.55 8.55 3.17
CA PHE A 4 -1.62 7.31 3.93
C PHE A 4 -0.26 6.87 4.46
N TYR A 5 0.80 7.03 3.67
CA TYR A 5 2.16 6.72 4.14
C TYR A 5 2.60 7.61 5.29
N TRP A 6 2.10 8.86 5.36
CA TRP A 6 2.40 9.73 6.49
C TRP A 6 1.86 9.17 7.82
N PHE A 7 0.64 8.60 7.84
CA PHE A 7 0.14 7.95 9.04
C PHE A 7 1.04 6.79 9.47
N LEU A 8 1.43 5.94 8.52
CA LEU A 8 2.30 4.81 8.79
C LEU A 8 3.65 5.27 9.34
N SER A 9 4.25 6.29 8.73
CA SER A 9 5.58 6.80 9.13
C SER A 9 5.61 7.36 10.56
N VAL A 10 4.53 7.94 11.05
CA VAL A 10 4.44 8.42 12.44
C VAL A 10 4.50 7.24 13.43
N TYR A 11 3.79 6.16 13.13
CA TYR A 11 3.82 4.97 13.97
C TYR A 11 5.15 4.22 13.84
N ASP A 12 5.68 4.10 12.64
CA ASP A 12 7.00 3.49 12.41
C ASP A 12 8.10 4.25 13.17
N TYR A 13 8.07 5.58 13.15
CA TYR A 13 9.00 6.38 13.95
C TYR A 13 8.93 6.01 15.44
N TYR A 14 7.71 5.86 15.98
CA TYR A 14 7.55 5.39 17.36
C TYR A 14 8.13 3.99 17.57
N MET A 15 7.90 3.07 16.65
CA MET A 15 8.40 1.69 16.78
C MET A 15 9.93 1.63 16.83
N TYR A 16 10.62 2.51 16.09
CA TYR A 16 12.08 2.58 16.08
C TYR A 16 12.68 3.43 17.21
N SER A 17 11.97 4.45 17.69
CA SER A 17 12.51 5.42 18.66
C SER A 17 11.97 5.24 20.09
N GLY A 18 10.78 4.68 20.24
CA GLY A 18 10.02 4.66 21.51
C GLY A 18 9.47 6.04 21.92
N ASP A 19 9.56 7.06 21.06
CA ASP A 19 9.20 8.44 21.38
C ASP A 19 7.68 8.67 21.34
N ARG A 20 7.00 8.36 22.46
CA ARG A 20 5.57 8.66 22.65
C ARG A 20 5.25 10.17 22.63
N HIS A 21 6.21 11.01 23.02
CA HIS A 21 5.98 12.45 23.05
C HIS A 21 5.76 12.99 21.65
N PHE A 22 6.54 12.54 20.69
CA PHE A 22 6.36 12.89 19.28
C PHE A 22 4.96 12.47 18.75
N VAL A 23 4.52 11.25 19.08
CA VAL A 23 3.17 10.80 18.69
C VAL A 23 2.09 11.69 19.32
N ASN A 24 2.22 12.02 20.63
CA ASN A 24 1.29 12.92 21.31
C ASN A 24 1.19 14.31 20.64
N GLN A 25 2.33 14.84 20.18
CA GLN A 25 2.36 16.14 19.48
C GLN A 25 1.67 16.11 18.12
N LEU A 26 1.81 14.99 17.39
CA LEU A 26 1.26 14.85 16.04
C LEU A 26 -0.19 14.36 16.00
N TYR A 27 -0.65 13.65 17.02
CA TYR A 27 -1.95 13.00 17.02
C TYR A 27 -3.14 13.94 16.69
N PRO A 28 -3.24 15.19 17.19
CA PRO A 28 -4.30 16.10 16.77
C PRO A 28 -4.28 16.43 15.27
N ARG A 29 -3.09 16.52 14.66
CA ARG A 29 -2.96 16.72 13.21
C ARG A 29 -3.36 15.47 12.44
N MET A 30 -3.00 14.29 12.97
CA MET A 30 -3.43 13.00 12.39
C MET A 30 -4.96 12.89 12.40
N GLN A 31 -5.62 13.29 13.49
CA GLN A 31 -7.09 13.32 13.57
C GLN A 31 -7.69 14.24 12.51
N THR A 32 -7.19 15.48 12.39
CA THR A 32 -7.66 16.44 11.39
C THR A 32 -7.50 15.90 9.97
N MET A 33 -6.35 15.30 9.65
CA MET A 33 -6.11 14.71 8.34
C MET A 33 -7.01 13.50 8.09
N MET A 34 -7.20 12.64 9.09
CA MET A 34 -8.08 11.48 8.95
C MET A 34 -9.55 11.90 8.80
N ASP A 35 -10.01 12.91 9.51
CA ASP A 35 -11.37 13.43 9.34
C ASP A 35 -11.58 14.04 7.94
N TYR A 36 -10.56 14.69 7.38
CA TYR A 36 -10.58 15.13 5.97
C TYR A 36 -10.73 13.94 5.01
N VAL A 37 -9.93 12.88 5.21
CA VAL A 37 -10.01 11.65 4.37
C VAL A 37 -11.40 10.99 4.51
N LEU A 38 -11.91 10.86 5.75
CA LEU A 38 -13.23 10.29 6.01
C LEU A 38 -14.36 11.09 5.35
N GLY A 39 -14.25 12.42 5.31
CA GLY A 39 -15.19 13.30 4.61
C GLY A 39 -15.19 13.13 3.08
N ARG A 40 -14.21 12.43 2.51
CA ARG A 40 -14.06 12.17 1.07
C ARG A 40 -14.37 10.72 0.70
N THR A 41 -14.84 9.91 1.63
CA THR A 41 -15.29 8.54 1.31
C THR A 41 -16.63 8.56 0.60
N ASN A 42 -16.78 7.64 -0.36
CA ASN A 42 -18.06 7.43 -1.05
C ASN A 42 -19.08 6.68 -0.16
N LYS A 43 -20.27 6.39 -0.70
CA LYS A 43 -21.33 5.64 0.01
C LYS A 43 -20.92 4.26 0.52
N ASN A 44 -19.88 3.67 -0.06
CA ASN A 44 -19.30 2.39 0.35
C ASN A 44 -18.29 2.57 1.49
N GLY A 45 -17.95 3.80 1.88
CA GLY A 45 -16.91 4.11 2.85
C GLY A 45 -15.49 3.88 2.31
N MET A 46 -15.32 3.90 1.00
CA MET A 46 -14.05 3.81 0.30
C MET A 46 -13.64 5.18 -0.24
N VAL A 47 -12.34 5.42 -0.34
CA VAL A 47 -11.83 6.64 -0.96
C VAL A 47 -11.87 6.52 -2.47
N GLU A 48 -12.19 7.62 -3.14
CA GLU A 48 -12.25 7.71 -4.58
C GLU A 48 -11.75 9.08 -5.01
N GLY A 49 -10.91 9.13 -6.04
CA GLY A 49 -10.42 10.38 -6.59
C GLY A 49 -11.55 11.24 -7.14
N MET A 50 -11.61 12.50 -6.74
CA MET A 50 -12.57 13.48 -7.26
C MET A 50 -12.02 14.17 -8.49
N THR A 51 -12.89 14.80 -9.27
CA THR A 51 -12.47 15.65 -10.40
C THR A 51 -11.47 16.71 -9.94
N GLY A 52 -10.29 16.71 -10.54
CA GLY A 52 -9.19 17.62 -10.20
C GLY A 52 -8.22 17.09 -9.15
N ASP A 53 -8.49 15.94 -8.53
CA ASP A 53 -7.51 15.31 -7.67
C ASP A 53 -6.35 14.72 -8.46
N TRP A 54 -5.15 14.88 -7.94
CA TRP A 54 -4.02 14.11 -8.43
C TRP A 54 -3.95 12.78 -7.68
N VAL A 55 -4.56 11.76 -8.25
CA VAL A 55 -4.40 10.39 -7.77
C VAL A 55 -3.08 9.85 -8.30
N PHE A 56 -2.20 9.46 -7.40
CA PHE A 56 -0.87 8.96 -7.73
C PHE A 56 -0.72 7.52 -7.22
N VAL A 57 -0.31 6.61 -8.06
CA VAL A 57 0.00 5.22 -7.68
C VAL A 57 1.50 5.03 -7.57
N ASP A 58 2.20 5.28 -8.68
CA ASP A 58 3.64 5.15 -8.79
C ASP A 58 4.12 5.75 -10.13
N TRP A 59 5.42 5.94 -10.29
CA TRP A 59 6.08 6.22 -11.57
C TRP A 59 6.24 4.91 -12.38
N ALA A 60 5.14 4.28 -12.73
CA ALA A 60 5.13 3.03 -13.47
C ALA A 60 5.41 3.24 -14.97
N ASP A 61 5.99 2.23 -15.63
CA ASP A 61 6.22 2.25 -17.08
C ASP A 61 4.95 2.04 -17.90
N GLY A 62 3.92 1.43 -17.30
CA GLY A 62 2.61 1.24 -17.90
C GLY A 62 1.58 2.26 -17.44
N TYR A 63 0.50 2.38 -18.20
CA TYR A 63 -0.65 3.16 -17.78
C TYR A 63 -1.35 2.49 -16.59
N LEU A 64 -1.49 3.23 -15.51
CA LEU A 64 -2.29 2.84 -14.36
C LEU A 64 -3.61 3.63 -14.38
N ASP A 65 -4.73 2.92 -14.54
CA ASP A 65 -6.05 3.55 -14.45
C ASP A 65 -6.27 4.13 -13.05
N LYS A 66 -6.77 5.35 -12.97
CA LYS A 66 -6.96 6.09 -11.71
C LYS A 66 -8.44 6.37 -11.44
N LYS A 67 -9.33 5.65 -12.12
CA LYS A 67 -10.78 5.83 -11.99
C LYS A 67 -11.34 4.90 -10.92
N GLY A 68 -12.36 5.39 -10.24
CA GLY A 68 -13.11 4.64 -9.24
C GLY A 68 -12.28 4.34 -7.98
N GLU A 69 -12.63 3.25 -7.33
CA GLU A 69 -12.00 2.78 -6.11
C GLU A 69 -10.73 1.98 -6.46
N LEU A 70 -9.55 2.54 -6.17
CA LEU A 70 -8.27 1.86 -6.38
C LEU A 70 -8.01 0.89 -5.23
N SER A 71 -7.79 -0.37 -5.52
CA SER A 71 -7.61 -1.41 -4.49
C SER A 71 -6.44 -1.13 -3.57
N PHE A 72 -5.30 -0.67 -4.10
CA PHE A 72 -4.13 -0.36 -3.29
C PHE A 72 -4.37 0.82 -2.34
N GLU A 73 -5.13 1.85 -2.77
CA GLU A 73 -5.51 2.98 -1.92
C GLU A 73 -6.39 2.54 -0.74
N GLN A 74 -7.34 1.64 -0.99
CA GLN A 74 -8.20 1.14 0.08
C GLN A 74 -7.42 0.33 1.11
N ILE A 75 -6.42 -0.44 0.68
CA ILE A 75 -5.53 -1.18 1.58
C ILE A 75 -4.71 -0.21 2.44
N LEU A 76 -4.12 0.82 1.84
CA LEU A 76 -3.38 1.84 2.57
C LEU A 76 -4.27 2.66 3.50
N PHE A 77 -5.49 2.99 3.07
CA PHE A 77 -6.47 3.67 3.91
C PHE A 77 -6.87 2.80 5.12
N CYS A 78 -7.15 1.52 4.90
CA CYS A 78 -7.43 0.57 5.97
C CYS A 78 -6.26 0.51 6.97
N ARG A 79 -5.02 0.38 6.48
CA ARG A 79 -3.83 0.38 7.33
C ARG A 79 -3.65 1.69 8.08
N SER A 80 -3.98 2.83 7.47
CA SER A 80 -3.93 4.14 8.14
C SER A 80 -4.95 4.24 9.28
N LEU A 81 -6.14 3.67 9.12
CA LEU A 81 -7.14 3.58 10.20
C LEU A 81 -6.65 2.69 11.35
N GLU A 82 -6.04 1.53 11.05
CA GLU A 82 -5.40 0.68 12.06
C GLU A 82 -4.28 1.43 12.80
N THR A 83 -3.47 2.19 12.06
CA THR A 83 -2.40 3.03 12.62
C THR A 83 -2.97 4.14 13.53
N MET A 84 -4.07 4.76 13.13
CA MET A 84 -4.77 5.74 13.98
C MET A 84 -5.25 5.12 15.29
N ALA A 85 -5.76 3.88 15.26
CA ALA A 85 -6.15 3.17 16.47
C ALA A 85 -4.96 2.89 17.40
N LEU A 86 -3.82 2.46 16.85
CA LEU A 86 -2.57 2.26 17.58
C LEU A 86 -2.04 3.57 18.20
N CYS A 87 -2.05 4.67 17.44
CA CYS A 87 -1.65 5.98 17.94
C CYS A 87 -2.61 6.48 19.02
N ALA A 88 -3.95 6.29 18.85
CA ALA A 88 -4.94 6.62 19.87
C ALA A 88 -4.68 5.87 21.19
N GLU A 89 -4.33 4.59 21.15
CA GLU A 89 -3.94 3.82 22.32
C GLU A 89 -2.69 4.41 23.01
N LEU A 90 -1.68 4.76 22.23
CA LEU A 90 -0.45 5.36 22.75
C LEU A 90 -0.71 6.67 23.49
N VAL A 91 -1.64 7.51 23.00
CA VAL A 91 -1.95 8.80 23.61
C VAL A 91 -3.05 8.72 24.70
N GLY A 92 -3.67 7.55 24.88
CA GLY A 92 -4.74 7.32 25.87
C GLY A 92 -6.13 7.76 25.41
N ASP A 93 -6.36 7.94 24.10
CA ASP A 93 -7.67 8.25 23.52
C ASP A 93 -8.47 6.96 23.26
N ALA A 94 -9.15 6.44 24.29
CA ALA A 94 -9.94 5.22 24.19
C ALA A 94 -11.10 5.33 23.18
N ASN A 95 -11.73 6.50 23.06
CA ASN A 95 -12.82 6.73 22.10
C ASN A 95 -12.28 6.74 20.67
N GLY A 96 -11.16 7.41 20.45
CA GLY A 96 -10.45 7.40 19.15
C GLY A 96 -10.06 6.00 18.75
N LYS A 97 -9.47 5.22 19.65
CA LYS A 97 -9.11 3.81 19.40
C LYS A 97 -10.33 3.03 18.91
N GLN A 98 -11.42 3.02 19.65
CA GLN A 98 -12.64 2.30 19.28
C GLN A 98 -13.22 2.76 17.94
N LYS A 99 -13.24 4.08 17.68
CA LYS A 99 -13.69 4.68 16.41
C LYS A 99 -12.90 4.11 15.24
N TYR A 100 -11.57 4.19 15.31
CA TYR A 100 -10.72 3.80 14.20
C TYR A 100 -10.64 2.28 14.02
N GLU A 101 -10.64 1.48 15.07
CA GLU A 101 -10.75 0.02 14.99
C GLU A 101 -12.04 -0.41 14.25
N LYS A 102 -13.17 0.19 14.61
CA LYS A 102 -14.46 -0.09 13.95
C LYS A 102 -14.44 0.28 12.46
N LEU A 103 -13.88 1.44 12.12
CA LEU A 103 -13.77 1.89 10.73
C LEU A 103 -12.83 0.99 9.92
N ALA A 104 -11.68 0.62 10.48
CA ALA A 104 -10.72 -0.29 9.86
C ALA A 104 -11.35 -1.66 9.59
N ALA A 105 -12.00 -2.25 10.59
CA ALA A 105 -12.68 -3.54 10.46
C ALA A 105 -13.78 -3.50 9.39
N ALA A 106 -14.59 -2.43 9.36
CA ALA A 106 -15.64 -2.26 8.35
C ALA A 106 -15.09 -2.12 6.93
N LEU A 107 -13.97 -1.40 6.76
CA LEU A 107 -13.31 -1.27 5.45
C LEU A 107 -12.64 -2.59 5.05
N LYS A 108 -11.89 -3.22 5.95
CA LYS A 108 -11.21 -4.50 5.70
C LYS A 108 -12.17 -5.59 5.22
N ALA A 109 -13.35 -5.68 5.82
CA ALA A 109 -14.39 -6.63 5.41
C ALA A 109 -14.91 -6.43 3.97
N LYS A 110 -14.68 -5.25 3.39
CA LYS A 110 -15.10 -4.92 2.01
C LYS A 110 -14.01 -5.15 0.97
N LEU A 111 -12.73 -5.23 1.37
CA LEU A 111 -11.61 -5.31 0.43
C LEU A 111 -11.71 -6.55 -0.46
N GLU A 112 -11.90 -7.71 0.15
CA GLU A 112 -11.97 -8.97 -0.59
C GLU A 112 -13.21 -9.04 -1.49
N PRO A 113 -14.44 -8.77 -1.02
CA PRO A 113 -15.62 -8.75 -1.89
C PRO A 113 -15.53 -7.77 -3.05
N ALA A 114 -14.86 -6.62 -2.87
CA ALA A 114 -14.76 -5.59 -3.90
C ALA A 114 -13.68 -5.90 -4.95
N PHE A 115 -12.54 -6.44 -4.54
CA PHE A 115 -11.35 -6.47 -5.41
C PHE A 115 -10.78 -7.86 -5.68
N TRP A 116 -11.14 -8.90 -4.89
CA TRP A 116 -10.65 -10.24 -5.17
C TRP A 116 -11.31 -10.83 -6.41
N ASN A 117 -10.49 -11.31 -7.34
CA ASN A 117 -10.97 -11.99 -8.53
C ASN A 117 -10.53 -13.45 -8.49
N ASN A 118 -11.50 -14.37 -8.46
CA ASN A 118 -11.23 -15.81 -8.33
C ASN A 118 -10.58 -16.42 -9.58
N GLU A 119 -10.84 -15.88 -10.78
CA GLU A 119 -10.22 -16.39 -12.00
C GLU A 119 -8.74 -15.96 -12.09
N LYS A 120 -8.45 -14.72 -11.65
CA LYS A 120 -7.10 -14.15 -11.65
C LYS A 120 -6.29 -14.55 -10.41
N GLN A 121 -6.93 -15.08 -9.37
CA GLN A 121 -6.34 -15.40 -8.07
C GLN A 121 -5.54 -14.21 -7.48
N ALA A 122 -6.12 -13.02 -7.59
CA ALA A 122 -5.48 -11.75 -7.21
C ALA A 122 -6.52 -10.66 -6.94
N PHE A 123 -6.09 -9.60 -6.29
CA PHE A 123 -6.81 -8.33 -6.31
C PHE A 123 -6.65 -7.66 -7.68
N VAL A 124 -7.78 -7.23 -8.26
CA VAL A 124 -7.77 -6.37 -9.44
C VAL A 124 -7.34 -4.95 -9.06
N HIS A 125 -6.90 -4.18 -10.07
CA HIS A 125 -6.35 -2.84 -9.84
C HIS A 125 -7.37 -1.85 -9.28
N ASN A 126 -8.56 -1.83 -9.84
CA ASN A 126 -9.65 -0.92 -9.43
C ASN A 126 -11.03 -1.50 -9.65
N CYS A 127 -12.02 -0.83 -9.05
CA CYS A 127 -13.42 -1.07 -9.24
C CYS A 127 -14.09 0.26 -9.63
N VAL A 128 -14.84 0.28 -10.74
CA VAL A 128 -15.52 1.46 -11.25
C VAL A 128 -17.02 1.19 -11.27
N ASN A 129 -17.80 1.97 -10.53
CA ASN A 129 -19.25 1.78 -10.41
C ASN A 129 -19.66 0.35 -9.99
N GLY A 130 -18.89 -0.28 -9.11
CA GLY A 130 -19.14 -1.64 -8.64
C GLY A 130 -18.69 -2.75 -9.60
N GLN A 131 -18.01 -2.41 -10.70
CA GLN A 131 -17.46 -3.38 -11.66
C GLN A 131 -15.94 -3.46 -11.53
N GLN A 132 -15.43 -4.67 -11.30
CA GLN A 132 -13.99 -4.93 -11.28
C GLN A 132 -13.37 -4.69 -12.67
N SER A 133 -12.20 -4.06 -12.70
CA SER A 133 -11.40 -3.98 -13.92
C SER A 133 -10.72 -5.32 -14.25
N ASP A 134 -10.28 -5.48 -15.49
CA ASP A 134 -9.49 -6.63 -15.90
C ASP A 134 -8.01 -6.53 -15.52
N ALA A 135 -7.56 -5.36 -15.11
CA ALA A 135 -6.16 -5.11 -14.79
C ALA A 135 -5.79 -5.73 -13.43
N VAL A 136 -4.65 -6.43 -13.40
CA VAL A 136 -3.98 -6.85 -12.17
C VAL A 136 -2.63 -6.15 -12.12
N THR A 137 -2.33 -5.54 -10.97
CA THR A 137 -1.06 -4.89 -10.71
C THR A 137 -0.42 -5.44 -9.44
N ARG A 138 0.87 -5.20 -9.26
CA ARG A 138 1.59 -5.67 -8.06
C ARG A 138 1.21 -4.88 -6.80
N TYR A 139 0.75 -3.63 -6.93
CA TYR A 139 0.59 -2.71 -5.79
C TYR A 139 -0.36 -3.22 -4.70
N ALA A 140 -1.64 -3.46 -5.03
CA ALA A 140 -2.60 -3.97 -4.05
C ALA A 140 -2.21 -5.35 -3.53
N ASN A 141 -1.68 -6.19 -4.41
CA ASN A 141 -1.34 -7.57 -4.11
C ASN A 141 -0.15 -7.65 -3.14
N MET A 142 0.92 -6.86 -3.34
CA MET A 142 2.04 -6.81 -2.40
C MET A 142 1.63 -6.25 -1.03
N PHE A 143 0.81 -5.18 -1.01
CA PHE A 143 0.36 -4.61 0.25
C PHE A 143 -0.59 -5.53 1.02
N SER A 144 -1.45 -6.28 0.33
CA SER A 144 -2.34 -7.24 1.00
C SER A 144 -1.56 -8.37 1.68
N VAL A 145 -0.44 -8.80 1.10
CA VAL A 145 0.49 -9.75 1.71
C VAL A 145 1.26 -9.09 2.85
N PHE A 146 1.87 -7.94 2.59
CA PHE A 146 2.69 -7.22 3.56
C PHE A 146 1.93 -6.88 4.85
N PHE A 147 0.66 -6.45 4.75
CA PHE A 147 -0.19 -6.17 5.90
C PHE A 147 -1.02 -7.37 6.38
N GLN A 148 -0.86 -8.54 5.79
CA GLN A 148 -1.55 -9.77 6.16
C GLN A 148 -3.10 -9.64 6.12
N TYR A 149 -3.63 -9.05 5.04
CA TYR A 149 -5.08 -8.81 4.90
C TYR A 149 -5.84 -9.98 4.27
N LEU A 150 -5.15 -11.00 3.80
CA LEU A 150 -5.71 -12.21 3.21
C LEU A 150 -5.28 -13.45 4.00
N ASN A 151 -6.05 -14.52 3.88
CA ASN A 151 -5.66 -15.82 4.41
C ASN A 151 -4.44 -16.40 3.65
N GLU A 152 -3.82 -17.42 4.20
CA GLU A 152 -2.59 -18.02 3.68
C GLU A 152 -2.76 -18.54 2.25
N ASP A 153 -3.87 -19.20 1.92
CA ASP A 153 -4.11 -19.75 0.58
C ASP A 153 -4.11 -18.64 -0.47
N LYS A 154 -4.77 -17.51 -0.19
CA LYS A 154 -4.81 -16.36 -1.09
C LYS A 154 -3.47 -15.64 -1.19
N GLN A 155 -2.72 -15.57 -0.09
CA GLN A 155 -1.37 -15.02 -0.12
C GLN A 155 -0.45 -15.89 -1.01
N GLN A 156 -0.54 -17.22 -0.91
CA GLN A 156 0.19 -18.14 -1.80
C GLN A 156 -0.28 -18.04 -3.26
N ALA A 157 -1.58 -17.84 -3.49
CA ALA A 157 -2.09 -17.59 -4.83
C ALA A 157 -1.50 -16.31 -5.44
N ILE A 158 -1.49 -15.20 -4.70
CA ILE A 158 -0.87 -13.93 -5.12
C ILE A 158 0.63 -14.10 -5.43
N LYS A 159 1.34 -14.88 -4.62
CA LYS A 159 2.75 -15.17 -4.87
C LYS A 159 2.97 -15.70 -6.28
N GLN A 160 2.16 -16.67 -6.70
CA GLN A 160 2.31 -17.32 -8.00
C GLN A 160 1.69 -16.51 -9.14
N SER A 161 0.50 -15.95 -8.93
CA SER A 161 -0.24 -15.27 -9.98
C SER A 161 0.27 -13.85 -10.26
N VAL A 162 0.93 -13.20 -9.27
CA VAL A 162 1.33 -11.79 -9.37
C VAL A 162 2.81 -11.57 -9.09
N LEU A 163 3.30 -11.90 -7.88
CA LEU A 163 4.62 -11.42 -7.43
C LEU A 163 5.78 -12.15 -8.13
N LEU A 164 5.64 -13.43 -8.42
CA LEU A 164 6.61 -14.23 -9.18
C LEU A 164 6.25 -14.37 -10.67
N ASN A 165 5.15 -13.75 -11.11
CA ASN A 165 4.71 -13.83 -12.51
C ASN A 165 5.33 -12.71 -13.34
N ASP A 166 6.22 -13.06 -14.25
CA ASP A 166 6.91 -12.10 -15.15
C ASP A 166 5.98 -11.45 -16.19
N SER A 167 4.75 -11.96 -16.40
CA SER A 167 3.76 -11.32 -17.27
C SER A 167 3.07 -10.13 -16.62
N ILE A 168 3.11 -10.01 -15.29
CA ILE A 168 2.59 -8.86 -14.56
C ILE A 168 3.66 -7.77 -14.51
N LEU A 169 3.30 -6.56 -14.93
CA LEU A 169 4.19 -5.41 -14.99
C LEU A 169 5.00 -5.26 -13.71
N LYS A 170 6.33 -5.27 -13.85
CA LYS A 170 7.25 -5.11 -12.71
C LYS A 170 7.25 -3.68 -12.21
N ILE A 171 7.43 -3.54 -10.91
CA ILE A 171 7.65 -2.24 -10.27
C ILE A 171 9.07 -1.79 -10.59
N THR A 172 9.22 -0.55 -11.07
CA THR A 172 10.50 0.03 -11.48
C THR A 172 11.03 1.12 -10.54
N THR A 173 10.26 1.48 -9.53
CA THR A 173 10.65 2.47 -8.51
C THR A 173 11.23 1.80 -7.26
N PRO A 174 12.37 2.24 -6.73
CA PRO A 174 12.98 1.66 -5.53
C PRO A 174 12.05 1.68 -4.32
N TYR A 175 11.25 2.76 -4.19
CA TYR A 175 10.31 2.93 -3.08
C TYR A 175 9.26 1.82 -3.00
N MET A 176 8.60 1.53 -4.12
CA MET A 176 7.58 0.47 -4.16
C MET A 176 8.19 -0.93 -4.21
N ARG A 177 9.40 -1.08 -4.77
CA ARG A 177 10.16 -2.34 -4.74
C ARG A 177 10.46 -2.81 -3.32
N PHE A 178 10.66 -1.89 -2.37
CA PHE A 178 10.82 -2.25 -0.96
C PHE A 178 9.64 -3.10 -0.47
N TYR A 179 8.41 -2.64 -0.64
CA TYR A 179 7.22 -3.36 -0.18
C TYR A 179 7.01 -4.68 -0.92
N GLU A 180 7.35 -4.74 -2.19
CA GLU A 180 7.29 -5.99 -2.97
C GLU A 180 8.25 -7.04 -2.42
N LEU A 181 9.49 -6.64 -2.13
CA LEU A 181 10.49 -7.55 -1.57
C LEU A 181 10.15 -7.98 -0.14
N GLU A 182 9.62 -7.09 0.69
CA GLU A 182 9.11 -7.44 2.03
C GLU A 182 7.95 -8.45 1.96
N ALA A 183 7.02 -8.27 1.01
CA ALA A 183 5.96 -9.24 0.78
C ALA A 183 6.50 -10.61 0.35
N LEU A 184 7.50 -10.65 -0.53
CA LEU A 184 8.18 -11.89 -0.92
C LEU A 184 8.94 -12.53 0.25
N CYS A 185 9.60 -11.74 1.11
CA CYS A 185 10.23 -12.24 2.34
C CYS A 185 9.20 -12.90 3.27
N ALA A 186 8.04 -12.26 3.46
CA ALA A 186 6.96 -12.80 4.27
C ALA A 186 6.41 -14.13 3.73
N LEU A 187 6.51 -14.35 2.41
CA LEU A 187 6.11 -15.58 1.72
C LEU A 187 7.20 -16.65 1.65
N GLY A 188 8.36 -16.42 2.26
CA GLY A 188 9.46 -17.37 2.29
C GLY A 188 10.34 -17.39 1.04
N GLU A 189 10.28 -16.36 0.20
CA GLU A 189 10.97 -16.29 -1.10
C GLU A 189 12.30 -15.53 -1.04
N GLN A 190 13.13 -15.80 -0.01
CA GLN A 190 14.40 -15.09 0.23
C GLN A 190 15.39 -15.20 -0.94
N ASP A 191 15.42 -16.34 -1.61
CA ASP A 191 16.32 -16.53 -2.78
C ASP A 191 15.89 -15.66 -3.97
N ALA A 192 14.57 -15.53 -4.20
CA ALA A 192 14.02 -14.63 -5.21
C ALA A 192 14.33 -13.17 -4.86
N VAL A 193 14.15 -12.79 -3.59
CA VAL A 193 14.50 -11.45 -3.09
C VAL A 193 15.98 -11.13 -3.32
N MET A 194 16.88 -12.03 -2.95
CA MET A 194 18.33 -11.84 -3.15
C MET A 194 18.70 -11.73 -4.62
N LYS A 195 18.06 -12.51 -5.49
CA LYS A 195 18.25 -12.42 -6.93
C LYS A 195 17.78 -11.07 -7.48
N GLU A 196 16.60 -10.62 -7.09
CA GLU A 196 16.03 -9.33 -7.52
C GLU A 196 16.86 -8.15 -6.99
N MET A 197 17.34 -8.18 -5.75
CA MET A 197 18.23 -7.15 -5.21
C MET A 197 19.53 -7.03 -6.00
N LYS A 198 20.16 -8.17 -6.31
CA LYS A 198 21.39 -8.19 -7.10
C LYS A 198 21.16 -7.69 -8.54
N ALA A 199 20.02 -8.01 -9.14
CA ALA A 199 19.70 -7.56 -10.49
C ALA A 199 19.36 -6.07 -10.50
N TYR A 200 18.48 -5.61 -9.62
CA TYR A 200 17.94 -4.25 -9.63
C TYR A 200 18.97 -3.23 -9.14
N TRP A 201 19.37 -3.30 -7.86
CA TRP A 201 20.33 -2.33 -7.29
C TRP A 201 21.77 -2.62 -7.76
N GLY A 202 22.14 -3.88 -7.95
CA GLY A 202 23.42 -4.24 -8.57
C GLY A 202 23.53 -3.77 -10.01
N GLY A 203 22.41 -3.70 -10.74
CA GLY A 203 22.33 -3.08 -12.06
C GLY A 203 22.64 -1.60 -12.01
N MET A 204 22.03 -0.85 -11.08
CA MET A 204 22.33 0.59 -10.87
C MET A 204 23.82 0.82 -10.58
N LEU A 205 24.43 0.02 -9.72
CA LEU A 205 25.86 0.12 -9.41
C LEU A 205 26.74 -0.14 -10.64
N LYS A 206 26.39 -1.08 -11.50
CA LYS A 206 27.13 -1.34 -12.75
C LYS A 206 27.09 -0.17 -13.72
N GLU A 207 25.99 0.57 -13.72
CA GLU A 207 25.81 1.80 -14.51
C GLU A 207 26.40 3.03 -13.83
N GLY A 208 27.13 2.86 -12.73
CA GLY A 208 27.84 3.95 -12.06
C GLY A 208 27.01 4.78 -11.08
N ALA A 209 25.86 4.27 -10.62
CA ALA A 209 25.06 4.97 -9.64
C ALA A 209 25.82 5.19 -8.33
N THR A 210 25.80 6.42 -7.82
CA THR A 210 26.36 6.81 -6.51
C THR A 210 25.25 7.00 -5.45
N SER A 211 24.01 7.02 -5.88
CA SER A 211 22.81 7.05 -5.05
C SER A 211 21.71 6.18 -5.69
N PHE A 212 20.61 5.92 -4.99
CA PHE A 212 19.47 5.25 -5.59
C PHE A 212 18.83 6.13 -6.65
N TRP A 213 18.48 5.52 -7.78
CA TRP A 213 17.68 6.19 -8.80
C TRP A 213 16.22 6.23 -8.36
N GLU A 214 15.51 7.28 -8.74
CA GLU A 214 14.06 7.37 -8.49
C GLU A 214 13.29 6.28 -9.24
N LYS A 215 13.79 5.91 -10.43
CA LYS A 215 13.23 4.86 -11.28
C LYS A 215 14.35 4.13 -12.01
N TYR A 216 14.29 2.79 -12.05
CA TYR A 216 15.24 1.99 -12.83
C TYR A 216 15.10 2.29 -14.32
N LEU A 217 16.21 2.48 -15.03
CA LEU A 217 16.30 2.91 -16.42
C LEU A 217 15.81 4.33 -16.71
N SER A 218 15.65 5.17 -15.72
CA SER A 218 15.47 6.60 -15.95
C SER A 218 16.73 7.16 -16.61
N LEU A 219 16.59 7.81 -17.77
CA LEU A 219 17.68 8.52 -18.46
C LEU A 219 18.11 9.79 -17.72
N ILE A 220 17.47 10.11 -16.62
CA ILE A 220 17.79 11.26 -15.78
C ILE A 220 18.62 10.78 -14.61
N HIS A 221 19.92 10.86 -14.76
CA HIS A 221 20.84 10.85 -13.64
C HIS A 221 20.73 12.19 -12.93
N ILE A 222 20.15 12.20 -11.72
CA ILE A 222 20.25 13.35 -10.83
C ILE A 222 21.59 13.27 -10.09
#